data_a577e0e4753b50793a8f225e39252563
#
_entry.id   a577e0e4753b50793a8f225e39252563
#
_cell.length_a   1.000
_cell.length_b   1.000
_cell.length_c   1.000
_cell.angle_alpha   90.00
_cell.angle_beta   90.00
_cell.angle_gamma   90.00
#
_symmetry.space_group_name_H-M   'P 1'
#
loop_
_entity.id
_entity.type
_entity.pdbx_description
1 polymer ?
#
loop_
_entity_poly.entity_id
_entity_poly.type
_entity_poly.pdbx_seq_one_letter_code
_entity_poly.pdbx_strand_id
1 'polypeptide(L)'
;MNSIFLIMTHILFIFLVFAYYMIHISLVKTTSPLPGPVKVALKKLGADISDARKRRRVPTTLMAERAFISRSTLGRIEKGDPSVSLGNYAAVLFVLGLTDRLKNLVDANNDPVGRALEEERLPKRIHLPKTHE
;
A
#
# COMPACT_ATOMS: atom_id res chain seq x y z
N MET A 1 -14.40 44.70 28.05
CA MET A 1 -15.14 43.42 28.04
C MET A 1 -15.30 42.77 26.66
N ASN A 2 -15.11 43.51 25.57
CA ASN A 2 -15.35 42.99 24.20
C ASN A 2 -14.16 42.28 23.55
N SER A 3 -12.92 42.56 23.96
CA SER A 3 -11.72 41.94 23.31
C SER A 3 -11.57 40.45 23.63
N ILE A 4 -11.89 40.03 24.83
CA ILE A 4 -11.76 38.61 25.25
C ILE A 4 -12.81 37.75 24.53
N PHE A 5 -14.01 38.28 24.34
CA PHE A 5 -15.10 37.61 23.64
C PHE A 5 -14.76 37.42 22.14
N LEU A 6 -14.13 38.44 21.52
CA LEU A 6 -13.69 38.38 20.12
C LEU A 6 -12.57 37.35 19.93
N ILE A 7 -11.64 37.26 20.87
CA ILE A 7 -10.54 36.28 20.79
C ILE A 7 -11.09 34.85 20.97
N MET A 8 -12.01 34.63 21.92
CA MET A 8 -12.64 33.33 22.11
C MET A 8 -13.43 32.86 20.89
N THR A 9 -14.17 33.76 20.22
CA THR A 9 -14.91 33.40 19.00
C THR A 9 -13.98 33.03 17.85
N HIS A 10 -12.84 33.72 17.70
CA HIS A 10 -11.83 33.40 16.69
C HIS A 10 -11.17 32.05 16.94
N ILE A 11 -10.82 31.74 18.19
CA ILE A 11 -10.23 30.45 18.57
C ILE A 11 -11.23 29.31 18.31
N LEU A 12 -12.49 29.50 18.67
CA LEU A 12 -13.55 28.51 18.43
C LEU A 12 -13.78 28.28 16.91
N PHE A 13 -13.74 29.35 16.12
CA PHE A 13 -13.88 29.26 14.67
C PHE A 13 -12.72 28.51 14.03
N ILE A 14 -11.48 28.80 14.43
CA ILE A 14 -10.28 28.08 13.96
C ILE A 14 -10.36 26.59 14.33
N PHE A 15 -10.82 26.27 15.53
CA PHE A 15 -10.97 24.89 15.99
C PHE A 15 -12.05 24.14 15.20
N LEU A 16 -13.17 24.80 14.88
CA LEU A 16 -14.25 24.25 14.06
C LEU A 16 -13.80 24.01 12.61
N VAL A 17 -13.07 24.95 12.02
CA VAL A 17 -12.52 24.82 10.67
C VAL A 17 -11.46 23.70 10.63
N PHE A 18 -10.61 23.60 11.64
CA PHE A 18 -9.61 22.54 11.74
C PHE A 18 -10.27 21.15 11.92
N ALA A 19 -11.29 21.05 12.76
CA ALA A 19 -12.05 19.81 12.95
C ALA A 19 -12.80 19.41 11.68
N TYR A 20 -13.42 20.37 10.99
CA TYR A 20 -14.07 20.15 9.68
C TYR A 20 -13.06 19.65 8.63
N TYR A 21 -11.87 20.25 8.57
CA TYR A 21 -10.81 19.86 7.65
C TYR A 21 -10.27 18.45 7.95
N MET A 22 -10.09 18.12 9.23
CA MET A 22 -9.64 16.79 9.67
C MET A 22 -10.69 15.71 9.39
N ILE A 23 -11.98 16.02 9.56
CA ILE A 23 -13.08 15.11 9.23
C ILE A 23 -13.15 14.89 7.72
N HIS A 24 -13.00 15.93 6.90
CA HIS A 24 -13.01 15.82 5.45
C HIS A 24 -11.80 15.05 4.89
N ILE A 25 -10.60 15.27 5.43
CA ILE A 25 -9.41 14.49 5.05
C ILE A 25 -9.57 13.01 5.43
N SER A 26 -10.20 12.72 6.56
CA SER A 26 -10.45 11.36 7.02
C SER A 26 -11.52 10.64 6.18
N LEU A 27 -12.44 11.38 5.55
CA LEU A 27 -13.54 10.84 4.76
C LEU A 27 -13.17 10.58 3.28
N VAL A 28 -12.10 11.19 2.78
CA VAL A 28 -11.56 10.91 1.44
C VAL A 28 -10.67 9.66 1.50
N LYS A 29 -11.25 8.55 1.92
CA LYS A 29 -10.76 7.25 1.57
C LYS A 29 -11.15 7.02 0.10
N THR A 30 -10.31 7.47 -0.82
CA THR A 30 -10.40 7.09 -2.24
C THR A 30 -10.10 5.60 -2.33
N THR A 31 -11.09 4.79 -1.99
CA THR A 31 -11.10 3.38 -2.38
C THR A 31 -11.48 3.35 -3.86
N SER A 32 -10.49 3.61 -4.71
CA SER A 32 -10.63 3.23 -6.11
C SER A 32 -11.02 1.76 -6.15
N PRO A 33 -12.13 1.39 -6.82
CA PRO A 33 -12.57 0.01 -6.84
C PRO A 33 -11.51 -0.84 -7.56
N LEU A 34 -10.77 -1.64 -6.80
CA LEU A 34 -9.80 -2.55 -7.38
C LEU A 34 -10.51 -3.58 -8.27
N PRO A 35 -9.93 -3.90 -9.44
CA PRO A 35 -10.43 -4.97 -10.29
C PRO A 35 -10.56 -6.29 -9.51
N GLY A 36 -11.59 -7.07 -9.83
CA GLY A 36 -11.86 -8.36 -9.18
C GLY A 36 -10.63 -9.29 -9.11
N PRO A 37 -9.91 -9.51 -10.22
CA PRO A 37 -8.71 -10.34 -10.24
C PRO A 37 -7.62 -9.88 -9.26
N VAL A 38 -7.44 -8.56 -9.11
CA VAL A 38 -6.46 -8.00 -8.16
C VAL A 38 -6.85 -8.31 -6.72
N LYS A 39 -8.15 -8.19 -6.38
CA LYS A 39 -8.65 -8.55 -5.04
C LYS A 39 -8.41 -10.03 -4.73
N VAL A 40 -8.63 -10.92 -5.69
CA VAL A 40 -8.40 -12.35 -5.56
C VAL A 40 -6.91 -12.64 -5.35
N ALA A 41 -6.04 -12.01 -6.13
CA ALA A 41 -4.59 -12.16 -6.01
C ALA A 41 -4.06 -11.71 -4.64
N LEU A 42 -4.54 -10.57 -4.13
CA LEU A 42 -4.16 -10.07 -2.81
C LEU A 42 -4.65 -10.96 -1.68
N LYS A 43 -5.88 -11.48 -1.76
CA LYS A 43 -6.40 -12.46 -0.78
C LYS A 43 -5.57 -13.73 -0.76
N LYS A 44 -5.23 -14.24 -1.94
CA LYS A 44 -4.35 -15.41 -2.05
C LYS A 44 -2.97 -15.14 -1.45
N LEU A 45 -2.35 -14.00 -1.79
CA LEU A 45 -1.05 -13.61 -1.24
C LEU A 45 -1.09 -13.53 0.30
N GLY A 46 -2.13 -12.91 0.86
CA GLY A 46 -2.30 -12.82 2.31
C GLY A 46 -2.44 -14.18 2.98
N ALA A 47 -3.23 -15.08 2.41
CA ALA A 47 -3.38 -16.45 2.90
C ALA A 47 -2.05 -17.22 2.83
N ASP A 48 -1.33 -17.13 1.72
CA ASP A 48 -0.02 -17.78 1.53
C ASP A 48 1.01 -17.28 2.56
N ILE A 49 1.01 -15.97 2.86
CA ILE A 49 1.85 -15.36 3.91
C ILE A 49 1.50 -15.95 5.29
N SER A 50 0.21 -16.00 5.64
CA SER A 50 -0.25 -16.58 6.91
C SER A 50 0.19 -18.02 7.05
N ASP A 51 0.01 -18.82 6.00
CA ASP A 51 0.40 -20.23 6.00
C ASP A 51 1.93 -20.42 6.03
N ALA A 52 2.68 -19.58 5.33
CA ALA A 52 4.13 -19.61 5.39
C ALA A 52 4.66 -19.31 6.79
N ARG A 53 4.06 -18.33 7.49
CA ARG A 53 4.37 -18.03 8.89
C ARG A 53 4.05 -19.19 9.82
N LYS A 54 2.84 -19.76 9.69
CA LYS A 54 2.39 -20.90 10.52
C LYS A 54 3.27 -22.13 10.33
N ARG A 55 3.62 -22.47 9.08
CA ARG A 55 4.57 -23.58 8.80
C ARG A 55 5.94 -23.38 9.46
N ARG A 56 6.40 -22.12 9.61
CA ARG A 56 7.63 -21.77 10.33
C ARG A 56 7.45 -21.65 11.84
N ARG A 57 6.22 -21.87 12.35
CA ARG A 57 5.85 -21.74 13.76
C ARG A 57 6.19 -20.36 14.35
N VAL A 58 6.13 -19.29 13.54
CA VAL A 58 6.42 -17.93 13.97
C VAL A 58 5.15 -17.29 14.54
N PRO A 59 5.13 -16.87 15.82
CA PRO A 59 4.00 -16.13 16.39
C PRO A 59 3.77 -14.79 15.68
N THR A 60 2.52 -14.32 15.66
CA THR A 60 2.16 -13.03 15.05
C THR A 60 2.90 -11.85 15.68
N THR A 61 3.14 -11.89 16.99
CA THR A 61 3.91 -10.87 17.71
C THR A 61 5.32 -10.76 17.18
N LEU A 62 6.03 -11.90 17.11
CA LEU A 62 7.41 -11.96 16.64
C LEU A 62 7.54 -11.61 15.15
N MET A 63 6.57 -12.02 14.33
CA MET A 63 6.54 -11.65 12.91
C MET A 63 6.37 -10.14 12.73
N ALA A 64 5.44 -9.53 13.44
CA ALA A 64 5.17 -8.10 13.37
C ALA A 64 6.39 -7.28 13.85
N GLU A 65 7.02 -7.70 14.95
CA GLU A 65 8.23 -7.08 15.48
C GLU A 65 9.38 -7.11 14.48
N ARG A 66 9.69 -8.28 13.90
CA ARG A 66 10.77 -8.44 12.92
C ARG A 66 10.51 -7.71 11.60
N ALA A 67 9.25 -7.54 11.22
CA ALA A 67 8.86 -6.79 10.04
C ALA A 67 8.69 -5.28 10.32
N PHE A 68 8.94 -4.82 11.56
CA PHE A 68 8.76 -3.43 12.00
C PHE A 68 7.36 -2.87 11.73
N ILE A 69 6.33 -3.71 11.90
CA ILE A 69 4.92 -3.34 11.72
C ILE A 69 4.09 -3.69 12.96
N SER A 70 2.89 -3.11 13.07
CA SER A 70 1.96 -3.50 14.12
C SER A 70 1.34 -4.87 13.87
N ARG A 71 0.90 -5.56 14.92
CA ARG A 71 0.12 -6.81 14.80
C ARG A 71 -1.16 -6.62 13.99
N SER A 72 -1.79 -5.45 14.13
CA SER A 72 -2.98 -5.08 13.35
C SER A 72 -2.65 -5.02 11.85
N THR A 73 -1.51 -4.38 11.49
CA THR A 73 -1.04 -4.33 10.10
C THR A 73 -0.74 -5.73 9.56
N LEU A 74 -0.09 -6.59 10.34
CA LEU A 74 0.14 -7.99 9.94
C LEU A 74 -1.18 -8.73 9.70
N GLY A 75 -2.16 -8.57 10.58
CA GLY A 75 -3.49 -9.18 10.41
C GLY A 75 -4.21 -8.71 9.14
N ARG A 76 -4.01 -7.44 8.74
CA ARG A 76 -4.52 -6.89 7.46
C ARG A 76 -3.79 -7.48 6.26
N ILE A 77 -2.46 -7.63 6.33
CA ILE A 77 -1.65 -8.28 5.29
C ILE A 77 -2.12 -9.72 5.08
N GLU A 78 -2.30 -10.50 6.15
CA GLU A 78 -2.76 -11.90 6.08
C GLU A 78 -4.18 -12.05 5.52
N LYS A 79 -4.99 -10.99 5.57
CA LYS A 79 -6.32 -10.91 4.92
C LYS A 79 -6.27 -10.41 3.48
N GLY A 80 -5.11 -9.99 2.99
CA GLY A 80 -4.95 -9.43 1.65
C GLY A 80 -5.54 -8.03 1.48
N ASP A 81 -5.45 -7.20 2.52
CA ASP A 81 -5.99 -5.84 2.52
C ASP A 81 -5.20 -4.94 1.54
N PRO A 82 -5.86 -4.40 0.50
CA PRO A 82 -5.21 -3.59 -0.52
C PRO A 82 -4.73 -2.22 -0.02
N SER A 83 -5.23 -1.76 1.12
CA SER A 83 -4.85 -0.46 1.68
C SER A 83 -3.53 -0.50 2.45
N VAL A 84 -2.95 -1.69 2.64
CA VAL A 84 -1.60 -1.83 3.20
C VAL A 84 -0.57 -1.58 2.11
N SER A 85 0.48 -0.81 2.42
CA SER A 85 1.53 -0.50 1.45
C SER A 85 2.29 -1.75 1.00
N LEU A 86 2.76 -1.76 -0.25
CA LEU A 86 3.63 -2.82 -0.78
C LEU A 86 4.90 -2.98 0.07
N GLY A 87 5.43 -1.88 0.64
CA GLY A 87 6.59 -1.92 1.53
C GLY A 87 6.36 -2.79 2.76
N ASN A 88 5.17 -2.74 3.36
CA ASN A 88 4.84 -3.59 4.50
C ASN A 88 4.70 -5.07 4.12
N TYR A 89 4.13 -5.37 2.94
CA TYR A 89 4.14 -6.73 2.38
C TYR A 89 5.57 -7.22 2.14
N ALA A 90 6.44 -6.37 1.56
CA ALA A 90 7.83 -6.68 1.31
C ALA A 90 8.62 -6.97 2.60
N ALA A 91 8.39 -6.20 3.67
CA ALA A 91 8.99 -6.42 4.97
C ALA A 91 8.62 -7.79 5.57
N VAL A 92 7.35 -8.19 5.45
CA VAL A 92 6.90 -9.51 5.89
C VAL A 92 7.51 -10.63 5.04
N LEU A 93 7.59 -10.44 3.71
CA LEU A 93 8.24 -11.39 2.80
C LEU A 93 9.74 -11.52 3.09
N PHE A 94 10.40 -10.43 3.49
CA PHE A 94 11.80 -10.45 3.93
C PHE A 94 11.99 -11.33 5.17
N VAL A 95 11.15 -11.16 6.19
CA VAL A 95 11.19 -12.00 7.40
C VAL A 95 10.95 -13.49 7.09
N LEU A 96 10.15 -13.78 6.07
CA LEU A 96 9.89 -15.13 5.58
C LEU A 96 11.01 -15.68 4.68
N GLY A 97 12.02 -14.88 4.31
CA GLY A 97 13.07 -15.28 3.36
C GLY A 97 12.56 -15.43 1.92
N LEU A 98 11.52 -14.65 1.54
CA LEU A 98 10.86 -14.74 0.24
C LEU A 98 11.05 -13.49 -0.63
N THR A 99 12.04 -12.65 -0.30
CA THR A 99 12.29 -11.37 -1.00
C THR A 99 12.63 -11.56 -2.49
N ASP A 100 13.32 -12.65 -2.83
CA ASP A 100 13.68 -12.93 -4.23
C ASP A 100 12.45 -13.15 -5.12
N ARG A 101 11.34 -13.66 -4.56
CA ARG A 101 10.08 -13.76 -5.30
C ARG A 101 9.52 -12.39 -5.66
N LEU A 102 9.63 -11.41 -4.77
CA LEU A 102 9.23 -10.03 -5.04
C LEU A 102 10.17 -9.37 -6.04
N LYS A 103 11.48 -9.61 -5.92
CA LYS A 103 12.51 -9.09 -6.83
C LYS A 103 12.26 -9.54 -8.27
N ASN A 104 11.79 -10.76 -8.45
CA ASN A 104 11.58 -11.37 -9.77
C ASN A 104 10.12 -11.27 -10.26
N LEU A 105 9.29 -10.45 -9.57
CA LEU A 105 7.86 -10.38 -9.88
C LEU A 105 7.56 -9.90 -11.30
N VAL A 106 8.38 -9.01 -11.84
CA VAL A 106 8.26 -8.42 -13.19
C VAL A 106 9.52 -8.71 -14.02
N ASP A 107 10.18 -9.83 -13.73
CA ASP A 107 11.33 -10.27 -14.50
C ASP A 107 10.90 -10.60 -15.95
N ALA A 108 11.66 -10.11 -16.93
CA ALA A 108 11.37 -10.32 -18.35
C ALA A 108 11.24 -11.81 -18.73
N ASN A 109 11.95 -12.71 -18.04
CA ASN A 109 11.83 -14.14 -18.25
C ASN A 109 10.46 -14.70 -17.84
N ASN A 110 9.74 -14.01 -16.95
CA ASN A 110 8.42 -14.38 -16.44
C ASN A 110 7.28 -13.61 -17.15
N ASP A 111 7.62 -12.74 -18.12
CA ASP A 111 6.65 -11.95 -18.90
C ASP A 111 6.54 -12.47 -20.35
N PRO A 112 5.60 -13.39 -20.62
CA PRO A 112 5.43 -13.93 -21.97
C PRO A 112 4.93 -12.87 -22.97
N VAL A 113 4.21 -11.85 -22.52
CA VAL A 113 3.70 -10.77 -23.38
C VAL A 113 4.84 -9.81 -23.73
N GLY A 114 5.63 -9.38 -22.73
CA GLY A 114 6.80 -8.54 -22.95
C GLY A 114 7.80 -9.20 -23.88
N ARG A 115 8.05 -10.50 -23.73
CA ARG A 115 8.93 -11.27 -24.62
C ARG A 115 8.44 -11.34 -26.07
N ALA A 116 7.12 -11.43 -26.29
CA ALA A 116 6.55 -11.40 -27.63
C ALA A 116 6.70 -10.00 -28.29
N LEU A 117 6.88 -8.95 -27.51
CA LEU A 117 7.10 -7.57 -27.97
C LEU A 117 8.59 -7.18 -28.04
N GLU A 118 9.50 -8.07 -27.65
CA GLU A 118 10.96 -7.83 -27.65
C GLU A 118 11.56 -7.64 -29.06
N GLU A 119 10.84 -7.93 -30.13
CA GLU A 119 11.23 -7.59 -31.49
C GLU A 119 11.27 -6.08 -31.76
N GLU A 120 10.57 -5.27 -30.96
CA GLU A 120 10.67 -3.83 -30.97
C GLU A 120 11.66 -3.39 -29.88
N ARG A 121 12.77 -2.72 -30.30
CA ARG A 121 13.79 -2.17 -29.39
C ARG A 121 13.12 -1.32 -28.32
N LEU A 122 13.14 -1.76 -27.07
CA LEU A 122 12.66 -0.99 -25.94
C LEU A 122 13.32 0.39 -25.92
N PRO A 123 12.60 1.49 -26.02
CA PRO A 123 13.18 2.83 -26.00
C PRO A 123 13.84 3.07 -24.64
N LYS A 124 15.07 3.56 -24.62
CA LYS A 124 15.81 3.92 -23.39
C LYS A 124 15.07 4.97 -22.56
N ARG A 125 14.18 5.73 -23.16
CA ARG A 125 13.36 6.77 -22.52
C ARG A 125 12.08 6.98 -23.32
N ILE A 126 10.95 7.01 -22.64
CA ILE A 126 9.67 7.39 -23.25
C ILE A 126 9.60 8.91 -23.25
N HIS A 127 9.54 9.52 -24.43
CA HIS A 127 9.26 10.93 -24.60
C HIS A 127 7.82 11.11 -25.03
N LEU A 128 7.09 11.98 -24.32
CA LEU A 128 5.78 12.43 -24.80
C LEU A 128 5.98 13.24 -26.10
N PRO A 129 5.13 13.08 -27.13
CA PRO A 129 5.16 13.91 -28.31
C PRO A 129 5.06 15.39 -27.89
N LYS A 130 5.93 16.25 -28.43
CA LYS A 130 5.76 17.71 -28.27
C LYS A 130 4.49 18.08 -29.02
N THR A 131 3.47 18.57 -28.29
CA THR A 131 2.35 19.28 -28.92
C THR A 131 2.88 20.53 -29.57
N HIS A 132 2.93 20.55 -30.90
CA HIS A 132 3.13 21.79 -31.64
C HIS A 132 1.80 22.54 -31.62
N GLU A 133 1.74 23.64 -30.85
CA GLU A 133 0.79 24.73 -31.07
C GLU A 133 1.20 25.55 -32.29
#